data_4e2d25cd7654bcb876ddab7767a3bf75
#
_entry.id   4e2d25cd7654bcb876ddab7767a3bf75
#
_cell.length_a   1.000
_cell.length_b   1.000
_cell.length_c   1.000
_cell.angle_alpha   90.00
_cell.angle_beta   90.00
_cell.angle_gamma   90.00
#
_symmetry.space_group_name_H-M   'P 1'
#
loop_
_entity.id
_entity.type
_entity.pdbx_description
1 polymer ?
#
loop_
_entity_poly.entity_id
_entity_poly.type
_entity_poly.pdbx_seq_one_letter_code
_entity_poly.pdbx_strand_id
1 'polypeptide(L)'
;MFRKVTLSLAAAVLVAGAVTAVPAQAATKISNGVACSKVNATTKVSGYSYKCAKNTMVKNSKLTWLSVECLAAIKSYDAAVKAKKDLSSVATQTAELDKQLTTATEALTKTTAALDAAKEQINKSRATMNVTTNAAEKLALSNAVSKLANAILILTTSRSKLDSQVKDLISKKALLASAPEQINANVTDSKASANLLCAQGF
;
A
#
# COMPACT_ATOMS: atom_id res chain seq x y z
N MET A 1 14.34 4.02 -0.30
CA MET A 1 14.14 3.27 0.96
C MET A 1 12.65 3.18 1.23
N PHE A 2 12.01 2.09 0.84
CA PHE A 2 10.58 1.89 1.07
C PHE A 2 10.41 1.25 2.46
N ARG A 3 9.74 1.97 3.37
CA ARG A 3 9.33 1.40 4.66
C ARG A 3 8.20 0.39 4.42
N LYS A 4 8.47 -0.86 4.78
CA LYS A 4 7.47 -1.93 4.82
C LYS A 4 6.40 -1.54 5.84
N VAL A 5 5.16 -1.35 5.39
CA VAL A 5 4.00 -1.22 6.27
C VAL A 5 3.59 -2.64 6.64
N THR A 6 4.03 -3.10 7.80
CA THR A 6 3.55 -4.35 8.40
C THR A 6 2.24 -4.06 9.12
N LEU A 7 1.15 -4.69 8.65
CA LEU A 7 -0.09 -4.78 9.40
C LEU A 7 0.15 -5.69 10.61
N SER A 8 0.28 -5.10 11.79
CA SER A 8 0.29 -5.84 13.06
C SER A 8 -1.14 -5.97 13.59
N LEU A 9 -1.67 -7.19 13.60
CA LEU A 9 -2.84 -7.56 14.38
C LEU A 9 -2.48 -7.38 15.86
N ALA A 10 -3.19 -6.48 16.55
CA ALA A 10 -3.02 -6.26 17.98
C ALA A 10 -3.78 -7.32 18.79
N ALA A 11 -3.05 -8.05 19.62
CA ALA A 11 -3.56 -9.02 20.57
C ALA A 11 -4.39 -8.35 21.69
N ALA A 12 -5.48 -9.01 22.09
CA ALA A 12 -6.34 -8.60 23.18
C ALA A 12 -5.62 -8.78 24.54
N VAL A 13 -5.55 -7.73 25.33
CA VAL A 13 -5.11 -7.77 26.74
C VAL A 13 -6.34 -7.91 27.64
N LEU A 14 -6.45 -9.04 28.33
CA LEU A 14 -7.41 -9.29 29.40
C LEU A 14 -6.90 -8.63 30.69
N VAL A 15 -7.60 -7.61 31.18
CA VAL A 15 -7.37 -7.04 32.52
C VAL A 15 -8.47 -7.51 33.44
N ALA A 16 -8.11 -8.32 34.44
CA ALA A 16 -8.97 -8.70 35.55
C ALA A 16 -9.05 -7.54 36.55
N GLY A 17 -10.23 -6.99 36.77
CA GLY A 17 -10.47 -5.91 37.73
C GLY A 17 -11.50 -6.31 38.81
N ALA A 18 -11.16 -6.04 40.05
CA ALA A 18 -11.91 -6.37 41.26
C ALA A 18 -13.33 -5.75 41.31
N VAL A 19 -14.30 -6.54 41.74
CA VAL A 19 -15.71 -6.14 41.89
C VAL A 19 -15.93 -5.59 43.32
N THR A 20 -16.22 -4.29 43.43
CA THR A 20 -16.81 -3.71 44.66
C THR A 20 -18.33 -3.64 44.50
N ALA A 21 -19.05 -4.28 45.42
CA ALA A 21 -20.51 -4.26 45.44
C ALA A 21 -21.02 -2.86 45.84
N VAL A 22 -21.87 -2.26 45.01
CA VAL A 22 -22.59 -1.01 45.25
C VAL A 22 -24.09 -1.31 45.33
N PRO A 23 -24.87 -0.68 46.24
CA PRO A 23 -26.28 -1.01 46.47
C PRO A 23 -27.14 -0.74 45.23
N ALA A 24 -28.14 -1.61 45.03
CA ALA A 24 -29.06 -1.61 43.92
C ALA A 24 -29.97 -0.36 43.91
N GLN A 25 -29.52 0.69 43.23
CA GLN A 25 -30.44 1.67 42.66
C GLN A 25 -30.97 1.09 41.35
N ALA A 26 -32.27 1.34 41.05
CA ALA A 26 -32.93 0.86 39.83
C ALA A 26 -31.99 0.96 38.64
N ALA A 27 -31.48 -0.18 38.18
CA ALA A 27 -30.38 -0.26 37.21
C ALA A 27 -30.85 0.37 35.92
N THR A 28 -30.47 1.62 35.66
CA THR A 28 -30.57 2.20 34.32
C THR A 28 -29.89 1.20 33.40
N LYS A 29 -30.68 0.60 32.50
CA LYS A 29 -30.21 -0.43 31.57
C LYS A 29 -29.07 0.17 30.78
N ILE A 30 -27.83 -0.22 31.11
CA ILE A 30 -26.64 0.29 30.41
C ILE A 30 -26.61 -0.32 29.02
N SER A 31 -26.62 0.55 28.00
CA SER A 31 -26.51 0.19 26.60
C SER A 31 -25.81 1.32 25.87
N ASN A 32 -25.46 1.10 24.57
CA ASN A 32 -24.89 2.15 23.76
C ASN A 32 -25.76 3.41 23.76
N GLY A 33 -25.15 4.57 23.97
CA GLY A 33 -25.82 5.87 23.95
C GLY A 33 -26.40 6.32 25.31
N VAL A 34 -26.48 5.47 26.32
CA VAL A 34 -26.95 5.85 27.69
C VAL A 34 -25.91 6.76 28.33
N ALA A 35 -26.35 7.87 28.93
CA ALA A 35 -25.47 8.85 29.56
C ALA A 35 -24.64 8.24 30.69
N CYS A 36 -23.40 8.69 30.81
CA CYS A 36 -22.50 8.35 31.92
C CYS A 36 -21.77 9.62 32.39
N SER A 37 -21.25 9.56 33.63
CA SER A 37 -20.66 10.75 34.30
C SER A 37 -19.15 10.75 34.34
N LYS A 38 -18.51 9.56 34.35
CA LYS A 38 -17.07 9.43 34.57
C LYS A 38 -16.39 8.88 33.33
N VAL A 39 -15.60 9.72 32.69
CA VAL A 39 -14.80 9.35 31.49
C VAL A 39 -13.93 8.13 31.81
N ASN A 40 -13.87 7.20 30.84
CA ASN A 40 -13.12 5.93 30.94
C ASN A 40 -13.62 4.94 32.02
N ALA A 41 -14.71 5.22 32.73
CA ALA A 41 -15.33 4.20 33.56
C ALA A 41 -15.71 2.99 32.68
N THR A 42 -15.55 1.79 33.25
CA THR A 42 -15.90 0.54 32.56
C THR A 42 -16.94 -0.23 33.41
N THR A 43 -17.79 -0.97 32.73
CA THR A 43 -18.78 -1.86 33.38
C THR A 43 -19.06 -3.04 32.45
N LYS A 44 -19.62 -4.12 33.02
CA LYS A 44 -20.11 -5.27 32.27
C LYS A 44 -21.61 -5.46 32.53
N VAL A 45 -22.37 -5.64 31.46
CA VAL A 45 -23.81 -5.91 31.50
C VAL A 45 -24.12 -7.00 30.49
N SER A 46 -24.82 -8.06 30.95
CA SER A 46 -25.21 -9.19 30.07
C SER A 46 -24.09 -9.79 29.26
N GLY A 47 -22.87 -9.85 29.82
CA GLY A 47 -21.69 -10.39 29.15
C GLY A 47 -20.93 -9.39 28.24
N TYR A 48 -21.51 -8.24 27.94
CA TYR A 48 -20.87 -7.18 27.15
C TYR A 48 -20.13 -6.19 28.04
N SER A 49 -18.97 -5.72 27.53
CA SER A 49 -18.16 -4.71 28.23
C SER A 49 -18.45 -3.33 27.64
N TYR A 50 -18.69 -2.36 28.51
CA TYR A 50 -18.96 -0.96 28.15
C TYR A 50 -17.91 -0.04 28.76
N LYS A 51 -17.63 1.05 28.04
CA LYS A 51 -16.77 2.13 28.49
C LYS A 51 -17.47 3.48 28.31
N CYS A 52 -17.37 4.33 29.33
CA CYS A 52 -17.91 5.69 29.28
C CYS A 52 -16.97 6.57 28.43
N ALA A 53 -17.43 6.96 27.24
CA ALA A 53 -16.67 7.73 26.28
C ALA A 53 -17.57 8.66 25.44
N LYS A 54 -16.95 9.56 24.66
CA LYS A 54 -17.65 10.32 23.62
C LYS A 54 -17.68 9.51 22.33
N ASN A 55 -18.83 9.51 21.66
CA ASN A 55 -18.93 8.96 20.30
C ASN A 55 -18.44 10.02 19.29
N THR A 56 -17.25 9.85 18.74
CA THR A 56 -16.62 10.81 17.80
C THR A 56 -17.36 10.94 16.49
N MET A 57 -18.22 9.98 16.14
CA MET A 57 -19.07 10.06 14.94
C MET A 57 -20.24 11.04 15.11
N VAL A 58 -20.58 11.40 16.33
CA VAL A 58 -21.69 12.33 16.64
C VAL A 58 -21.12 13.69 17.03
N LYS A 59 -21.46 14.72 16.25
CA LYS A 59 -21.04 16.09 16.53
C LYS A 59 -21.53 16.52 17.92
N ASN A 60 -20.66 17.10 18.73
CA ASN A 60 -20.96 17.55 20.11
C ASN A 60 -21.46 16.42 21.03
N SER A 61 -21.00 15.19 20.83
CA SER A 61 -21.37 14.05 21.65
C SER A 61 -21.08 14.28 23.14
N LYS A 62 -22.07 13.96 23.97
CA LYS A 62 -21.92 13.86 25.44
C LYS A 62 -21.23 12.55 25.78
N LEU A 63 -20.84 12.40 27.06
CA LEU A 63 -20.35 11.12 27.59
C LEU A 63 -21.49 10.11 27.64
N THR A 64 -21.28 8.97 26.99
CA THR A 64 -22.23 7.86 26.95
C THR A 64 -21.51 6.54 27.14
N TRP A 65 -22.23 5.53 27.63
CA TRP A 65 -21.74 4.17 27.58
C TRP A 65 -21.68 3.70 26.14
N LEU A 66 -20.52 3.17 25.75
CA LEU A 66 -20.29 2.58 24.45
C LEU A 66 -19.69 1.18 24.65
N SER A 67 -20.21 0.18 23.95
CA SER A 67 -19.64 -1.16 23.99
C SER A 67 -18.22 -1.16 23.41
N VAL A 68 -17.41 -2.14 23.78
CA VAL A 68 -16.04 -2.27 23.28
C VAL A 68 -16.05 -2.45 21.75
N GLU A 69 -17.05 -3.15 21.22
CA GLU A 69 -17.24 -3.36 19.77
C GLU A 69 -17.58 -2.03 19.06
N CYS A 70 -18.49 -1.22 19.64
CA CYS A 70 -18.78 0.12 19.13
C CYS A 70 -17.52 1.00 19.10
N LEU A 71 -16.75 1.01 20.19
CA LEU A 71 -15.50 1.79 20.25
C LEU A 71 -14.46 1.31 19.23
N ALA A 72 -14.34 0.00 19.03
CA ALA A 72 -13.45 -0.57 18.02
C ALA A 72 -13.87 -0.16 16.60
N ALA A 73 -15.17 -0.20 16.33
CA ALA A 73 -15.72 0.21 15.04
C ALA A 73 -15.54 1.71 14.77
N ILE A 74 -15.75 2.57 15.77
CA ILE A 74 -15.46 4.01 15.69
C ILE A 74 -13.99 4.24 15.38
N LYS A 75 -13.08 3.54 16.07
CA LYS A 75 -11.63 3.65 15.82
C LYS A 75 -11.25 3.23 14.39
N SER A 76 -11.89 2.18 13.87
CA SER A 76 -11.69 1.75 12.48
C SER A 76 -12.17 2.80 11.50
N TYR A 77 -13.32 3.42 11.74
CA TYR A 77 -13.82 4.51 10.92
C TYR A 77 -12.89 5.74 10.95
N ASP A 78 -12.44 6.16 12.13
CA ASP A 78 -11.51 7.28 12.28
C ASP A 78 -10.20 7.03 11.52
N ALA A 79 -9.69 5.78 11.58
CA ALA A 79 -8.50 5.38 10.82
C ALA A 79 -8.73 5.44 9.30
N ALA A 80 -9.91 4.99 8.83
CA ALA A 80 -10.26 5.07 7.41
C ALA A 80 -10.42 6.53 6.92
N VAL A 81 -11.02 7.39 7.73
CA VAL A 81 -11.14 8.83 7.44
C VAL A 81 -9.77 9.50 7.40
N LYS A 82 -8.85 9.12 8.29
CA LYS A 82 -7.48 9.61 8.27
C LYS A 82 -6.77 9.17 6.99
N ALA A 83 -6.87 7.89 6.61
CA ALA A 83 -6.30 7.38 5.37
C ALA A 83 -6.84 8.13 4.13
N LYS A 84 -8.14 8.50 4.15
CA LYS A 84 -8.72 9.32 3.08
C LYS A 84 -8.09 10.72 2.96
N LYS A 85 -7.73 11.35 4.08
CA LYS A 85 -7.03 12.65 4.05
C LYS A 85 -5.63 12.54 3.44
N ASP A 86 -4.97 11.40 3.65
CA ASP A 86 -3.63 11.15 3.12
C ASP A 86 -3.63 10.89 1.59
N LEU A 87 -4.82 10.71 0.97
CA LEU A 87 -4.97 10.57 -0.50
C LEU A 87 -4.48 11.81 -1.28
N SER A 88 -4.38 12.97 -0.66
CA SER A 88 -3.83 14.17 -1.33
C SER A 88 -2.42 13.95 -1.88
N SER A 89 -1.64 13.05 -1.27
CA SER A 89 -0.29 12.69 -1.74
C SER A 89 -0.28 11.75 -2.95
N VAL A 90 -1.38 11.06 -3.24
CA VAL A 90 -1.46 10.08 -4.35
C VAL A 90 -1.24 10.73 -5.70
N ALA A 91 -1.78 11.93 -5.93
CA ALA A 91 -1.57 12.66 -7.17
C ALA A 91 -0.10 12.97 -7.42
N THR A 92 0.62 13.42 -6.39
CA THR A 92 2.06 13.70 -6.46
C THR A 92 2.87 12.41 -6.71
N GLN A 93 2.52 11.32 -6.03
CA GLN A 93 3.18 10.02 -6.21
C GLN A 93 2.94 9.47 -7.62
N THR A 94 1.72 9.62 -8.16
CA THR A 94 1.38 9.21 -9.53
C THR A 94 2.20 10.00 -10.55
N ALA A 95 2.30 11.32 -10.41
CA ALA A 95 3.11 12.16 -11.28
C ALA A 95 4.60 11.79 -11.25
N GLU A 96 5.14 11.44 -10.09
CA GLU A 96 6.51 10.98 -9.96
C GLU A 96 6.72 9.61 -10.63
N LEU A 97 5.77 8.67 -10.46
CA LEU A 97 5.80 7.39 -11.15
C LEU A 97 5.73 7.56 -12.68
N ASP A 98 4.94 8.51 -13.17
CA ASP A 98 4.85 8.79 -14.62
C ASP A 98 6.18 9.27 -15.20
N LYS A 99 6.90 10.13 -14.46
CA LYS A 99 8.26 10.54 -14.86
C LYS A 99 9.23 9.37 -14.90
N GLN A 100 9.21 8.54 -13.84
CA GLN A 100 10.08 7.37 -13.76
C GLN A 100 9.77 6.36 -14.87
N LEU A 101 8.48 6.13 -15.15
CA LEU A 101 8.03 5.24 -16.21
C LEU A 101 8.49 5.75 -17.60
N THR A 102 8.33 7.05 -17.87
CA THR A 102 8.80 7.67 -19.12
C THR A 102 10.29 7.48 -19.27
N THR A 103 11.09 7.82 -18.25
CA THR A 103 12.54 7.67 -18.27
C THR A 103 12.97 6.22 -18.48
N ALA A 104 12.36 5.28 -17.78
CA ALA A 104 12.67 3.85 -17.91
C ALA A 104 12.30 3.30 -19.30
N THR A 105 11.17 3.72 -19.86
CA THR A 105 10.71 3.32 -21.20
C THR A 105 11.62 3.87 -22.28
N GLU A 106 12.05 5.12 -22.18
CA GLU A 106 13.02 5.71 -23.11
C GLU A 106 14.37 4.98 -23.04
N ALA A 107 14.86 4.67 -21.83
CA ALA A 107 16.09 3.92 -21.66
C ALA A 107 15.98 2.50 -22.23
N LEU A 108 14.83 1.83 -22.04
CA LEU A 108 14.56 0.51 -22.62
C LEU A 108 14.58 0.56 -24.15
N THR A 109 13.95 1.57 -24.76
CA THR A 109 13.91 1.78 -26.21
C THR A 109 15.31 2.00 -26.75
N LYS A 110 16.10 2.91 -26.17
CA LYS A 110 17.48 3.19 -26.57
C LYS A 110 18.39 1.96 -26.44
N THR A 111 18.23 1.22 -25.32
CA THR A 111 19.02 -0.02 -25.10
C THR A 111 18.65 -1.10 -26.09
N THR A 112 17.37 -1.24 -26.46
CA THR A 112 16.92 -2.20 -27.46
C THR A 112 17.49 -1.83 -28.85
N ALA A 113 17.40 -0.57 -29.23
CA ALA A 113 17.96 -0.10 -30.50
C ALA A 113 19.48 -0.31 -30.57
N ALA A 114 20.22 -0.02 -29.50
CA ALA A 114 21.67 -0.28 -29.43
C ALA A 114 22.00 -1.78 -29.54
N LEU A 115 21.20 -2.63 -28.90
CA LEU A 115 21.35 -4.09 -29.00
C LEU A 115 21.15 -4.59 -30.41
N ASP A 116 20.13 -4.10 -31.11
CA ASP A 116 19.83 -4.52 -32.48
C ASP A 116 20.90 -4.01 -33.47
N ALA A 117 21.38 -2.76 -33.29
CA ALA A 117 22.51 -2.22 -34.06
C ALA A 117 23.81 -3.04 -33.86
N ALA A 118 24.10 -3.43 -32.62
CA ALA A 118 25.27 -4.27 -32.32
C ALA A 118 25.19 -5.65 -32.98
N LYS A 119 24.00 -6.28 -32.97
CA LYS A 119 23.76 -7.56 -33.66
C LYS A 119 23.95 -7.42 -35.19
N GLU A 120 23.40 -6.37 -35.77
CA GLU A 120 23.57 -6.09 -37.20
C GLU A 120 25.05 -5.90 -37.55
N GLN A 121 25.78 -5.14 -36.72
CA GLN A 121 27.23 -4.91 -36.95
C GLN A 121 28.05 -6.21 -36.84
N ILE A 122 27.72 -7.12 -35.91
CA ILE A 122 28.35 -8.45 -35.85
C ILE A 122 28.10 -9.22 -37.15
N ASN A 123 26.87 -9.22 -37.66
CA ASN A 123 26.54 -9.93 -38.89
C ASN A 123 27.29 -9.37 -40.08
N LYS A 124 27.39 -8.04 -40.21
CA LYS A 124 28.21 -7.38 -41.24
C LYS A 124 29.69 -7.74 -41.11
N SER A 125 30.26 -7.65 -39.92
CA SER A 125 31.66 -7.99 -39.66
C SER A 125 31.99 -9.45 -40.00
N ARG A 126 31.11 -10.38 -39.66
CA ARG A 126 31.24 -11.81 -39.99
C ARG A 126 31.16 -12.05 -41.51
N ALA A 127 30.22 -11.39 -42.19
CA ALA A 127 30.11 -11.49 -43.65
C ALA A 127 31.39 -11.01 -44.34
N THR A 128 31.94 -9.86 -43.92
CA THR A 128 33.23 -9.34 -44.46
C THR A 128 34.38 -10.28 -44.14
N MET A 129 34.45 -10.83 -42.92
CA MET A 129 35.50 -11.77 -42.49
C MET A 129 35.51 -13.05 -43.33
N ASN A 130 34.34 -13.48 -43.84
CA ASN A 130 34.25 -14.70 -44.66
C ASN A 130 34.81 -14.51 -46.09
N VAL A 131 34.79 -13.29 -46.61
CA VAL A 131 35.22 -13.00 -48.00
C VAL A 131 36.59 -12.37 -48.09
N THR A 132 37.12 -11.74 -47.03
CA THR A 132 38.48 -11.15 -47.07
C THR A 132 39.55 -12.22 -47.05
N THR A 133 40.63 -12.04 -47.83
CA THR A 133 41.82 -12.89 -47.85
C THR A 133 42.96 -12.33 -47.00
N ASN A 134 42.86 -11.08 -46.56
CA ASN A 134 43.88 -10.39 -45.77
C ASN A 134 43.83 -10.88 -44.29
N ALA A 135 44.92 -11.49 -43.85
CA ALA A 135 45.01 -12.03 -42.48
C ALA A 135 44.95 -10.96 -41.39
N ALA A 136 45.52 -9.77 -41.59
CA ALA A 136 45.48 -8.67 -40.63
C ALA A 136 44.06 -8.12 -40.48
N GLU A 137 43.33 -7.99 -41.60
CA GLU A 137 41.93 -7.58 -41.62
C GLU A 137 41.02 -8.61 -40.92
N LYS A 138 41.22 -9.91 -41.15
CA LYS A 138 40.51 -10.97 -40.44
C LYS A 138 40.71 -10.88 -38.94
N LEU A 139 41.93 -10.64 -38.49
CA LEU A 139 42.23 -10.51 -37.07
C LEU A 139 41.51 -9.28 -36.44
N ALA A 140 41.57 -8.14 -37.18
CA ALA A 140 40.87 -6.92 -36.72
C ALA A 140 39.35 -7.12 -36.61
N LEU A 141 38.72 -7.75 -37.61
CA LEU A 141 37.29 -8.09 -37.60
C LEU A 141 36.94 -9.07 -36.51
N SER A 142 37.76 -10.10 -36.25
CA SER A 142 37.55 -11.05 -35.15
C SER A 142 37.58 -10.35 -33.79
N ASN A 143 38.52 -9.44 -33.56
CA ASN A 143 38.61 -8.64 -32.34
C ASN A 143 37.37 -7.71 -32.19
N ALA A 144 36.91 -7.10 -33.31
CA ALA A 144 35.71 -6.27 -33.29
C ALA A 144 34.45 -7.10 -32.95
N VAL A 145 34.30 -8.29 -33.54
CA VAL A 145 33.20 -9.22 -33.23
C VAL A 145 33.19 -9.62 -31.75
N SER A 146 34.37 -9.92 -31.19
CA SER A 146 34.49 -10.28 -29.77
C SER A 146 34.08 -9.13 -28.83
N LYS A 147 34.50 -7.88 -29.15
CA LYS A 147 34.09 -6.69 -28.39
C LYS A 147 32.57 -6.44 -28.49
N LEU A 148 32.01 -6.57 -29.68
CA LEU A 148 30.55 -6.43 -29.90
C LEU A 148 29.76 -7.54 -29.19
N ALA A 149 30.25 -8.78 -29.17
CA ALA A 149 29.62 -9.87 -28.46
C ALA A 149 29.53 -9.58 -26.94
N ASN A 150 30.61 -9.05 -26.34
CA ASN A 150 30.61 -8.62 -24.95
C ASN A 150 29.63 -7.46 -24.72
N ALA A 151 29.58 -6.47 -25.61
CA ALA A 151 28.60 -5.37 -25.52
C ALA A 151 27.16 -5.88 -25.61
N ILE A 152 26.87 -6.86 -26.48
CA ILE A 152 25.55 -7.50 -26.58
C ILE A 152 25.14 -8.17 -25.25
N LEU A 153 26.04 -8.86 -24.56
CA LEU A 153 25.73 -9.46 -23.27
C LEU A 153 25.36 -8.40 -22.23
N ILE A 154 26.11 -7.31 -22.16
CA ILE A 154 25.84 -6.18 -21.26
C ILE A 154 24.49 -5.52 -21.61
N LEU A 155 24.24 -5.24 -22.87
CA LEU A 155 23.00 -4.62 -23.35
C LEU A 155 21.79 -5.53 -23.10
N THR A 156 21.94 -6.84 -23.31
CA THR A 156 20.87 -7.83 -23.02
C THR A 156 20.50 -7.84 -21.55
N THR A 157 21.48 -7.85 -20.66
CA THR A 157 21.27 -7.78 -19.21
C THR A 157 20.62 -6.46 -18.82
N SER A 158 21.10 -5.33 -19.36
CA SER A 158 20.54 -4.00 -19.10
C SER A 158 19.09 -3.90 -19.59
N ARG A 159 18.80 -4.40 -20.79
CA ARG A 159 17.45 -4.46 -21.35
C ARG A 159 16.50 -5.26 -20.44
N SER A 160 16.92 -6.43 -19.96
CA SER A 160 16.12 -7.26 -19.08
C SER A 160 15.81 -6.56 -17.74
N LYS A 161 16.78 -5.86 -17.17
CA LYS A 161 16.58 -5.06 -15.95
C LYS A 161 15.60 -3.92 -16.17
N LEU A 162 15.74 -3.19 -17.27
CA LEU A 162 14.84 -2.07 -17.63
C LEU A 162 13.42 -2.57 -17.90
N ASP A 163 13.25 -3.70 -18.60
CA ASP A 163 11.93 -4.30 -18.84
C ASP A 163 11.25 -4.67 -17.51
N SER A 164 11.98 -5.28 -16.58
CA SER A 164 11.47 -5.59 -15.26
C SER A 164 11.11 -4.32 -14.46
N GLN A 165 11.92 -3.28 -14.56
CA GLN A 165 11.67 -1.98 -13.92
C GLN A 165 10.41 -1.31 -14.48
N VAL A 166 10.21 -1.31 -15.80
CA VAL A 166 9.01 -0.77 -16.45
C VAL A 166 7.76 -1.51 -15.97
N LYS A 167 7.80 -2.84 -15.93
CA LYS A 167 6.68 -3.67 -15.43
C LYS A 167 6.35 -3.38 -13.96
N ASP A 168 7.35 -3.22 -13.10
CA ASP A 168 7.17 -2.87 -11.70
C ASP A 168 6.53 -1.47 -11.54
N LEU A 169 6.98 -0.49 -12.31
CA LEU A 169 6.41 0.86 -12.30
C LEU A 169 4.96 0.89 -12.80
N ILE A 170 4.62 0.13 -13.84
CA ILE A 170 3.24 -0.03 -14.32
C ILE A 170 2.36 -0.63 -13.23
N SER A 171 2.81 -1.69 -12.55
CA SER A 171 2.08 -2.33 -11.47
C SER A 171 1.85 -1.38 -10.29
N LYS A 172 2.87 -0.62 -9.89
CA LYS A 172 2.76 0.39 -8.85
C LYS A 172 1.77 1.50 -9.21
N LYS A 173 1.79 1.96 -10.47
CA LYS A 173 0.83 2.96 -10.95
C LYS A 173 -0.60 2.43 -10.91
N ALA A 174 -0.84 1.18 -11.30
CA ALA A 174 -2.16 0.55 -11.23
C ALA A 174 -2.68 0.46 -9.79
N LEU A 175 -1.82 0.09 -8.83
CA LEU A 175 -2.16 0.06 -7.40
C LEU A 175 -2.52 1.44 -6.88
N LEU A 176 -1.76 2.48 -7.23
CA LEU A 176 -2.09 3.87 -6.83
C LEU A 176 -3.39 4.36 -7.46
N ALA A 177 -3.69 3.98 -8.70
CA ALA A 177 -4.93 4.36 -9.37
C ALA A 177 -6.17 3.77 -8.69
N SER A 178 -6.08 2.56 -8.12
CA SER A 178 -7.19 1.92 -7.40
C SER A 178 -7.32 2.35 -5.93
N ALA A 179 -6.28 2.95 -5.35
CA ALA A 179 -6.24 3.31 -3.94
C ALA A 179 -7.39 4.26 -3.50
N PRO A 180 -7.76 5.33 -4.27
CA PRO A 180 -8.85 6.21 -3.87
C PRO A 180 -10.20 5.50 -3.76
N GLU A 181 -10.51 4.60 -4.69
CA GLU A 181 -11.75 3.83 -4.66
C GLU A 181 -11.79 2.88 -3.45
N GLN A 182 -10.72 2.12 -3.23
CA GLN A 182 -10.61 1.20 -2.09
C GLN A 182 -10.72 1.93 -0.74
N ILE A 183 -10.08 3.09 -0.61
CA ILE A 183 -10.14 3.88 0.62
C ILE A 183 -11.54 4.47 0.82
N ASN A 184 -12.21 4.94 -0.24
CA ASN A 184 -13.58 5.44 -0.14
C ASN A 184 -14.56 4.32 0.23
N ALA A 185 -14.43 3.13 -0.35
CA ALA A 185 -15.22 1.96 0.03
C ALA A 185 -15.00 1.62 1.52
N ASN A 186 -13.74 1.56 1.97
CA ASN A 186 -13.42 1.27 3.37
C ASN A 186 -13.99 2.33 4.34
N VAL A 187 -13.99 3.61 3.99
CA VAL A 187 -14.65 4.67 4.78
C VAL A 187 -16.16 4.43 4.87
N THR A 188 -16.80 4.04 3.78
CA THR A 188 -18.25 3.76 3.74
C THR A 188 -18.59 2.54 4.59
N ASP A 189 -17.88 1.45 4.44
CA ASP A 189 -18.11 0.19 5.13
C ASP A 189 -17.81 0.30 6.63
N SER A 190 -16.71 0.96 7.00
CA SER A 190 -16.39 1.19 8.41
C SER A 190 -17.39 2.12 9.09
N LYS A 191 -17.93 3.12 8.37
CA LYS A 191 -19.01 3.98 8.87
C LYS A 191 -20.30 3.18 9.10
N ALA A 192 -20.69 2.35 8.14
CA ALA A 192 -21.88 1.50 8.26
C ALA A 192 -21.76 0.54 9.44
N SER A 193 -20.60 -0.12 9.58
CA SER A 193 -20.28 -1.01 10.68
C SER A 193 -20.34 -0.29 12.03
N ALA A 194 -19.74 0.89 12.15
CA ALA A 194 -19.78 1.67 13.38
C ALA A 194 -21.20 2.15 13.71
N ASN A 195 -22.00 2.56 12.73
CA ASN A 195 -23.39 2.91 12.95
C ASN A 195 -24.20 1.71 13.48
N LEU A 196 -24.00 0.53 12.88
CA LEU A 196 -24.70 -0.69 13.28
C LEU A 196 -24.33 -1.09 14.73
N LEU A 197 -23.04 -1.20 15.02
CA LEU A 197 -22.55 -1.66 16.33
C LEU A 197 -22.83 -0.65 17.44
N CYS A 198 -22.87 0.65 17.15
CA CYS A 198 -23.19 1.68 18.14
C CYS A 198 -24.70 1.89 18.32
N ALA A 199 -25.55 1.51 17.37
CA ALA A 199 -27.01 1.55 17.49
C ALA A 199 -27.56 0.35 18.27
N GLN A 200 -26.87 -0.79 18.28
CA GLN A 200 -27.30 -1.97 19.04
C GLN A 200 -27.16 -1.70 20.54
N GLY A 201 -28.27 -1.47 21.21
CA GLY A 201 -28.38 -1.62 22.64
C GLY A 201 -28.49 -3.12 22.97
N PHE A 202 -27.42 -3.69 23.48
CA PHE A 202 -27.44 -5.07 23.97
C PHE A 202 -28.02 -5.14 25.40
#